data_089ab5c2447eb7987b9515d5198615d3
#
_entry.id   089ab5c2447eb7987b9515d5198615d3
#
_cell.length_a   1.000
_cell.length_b   1.000
_cell.length_c   1.000
_cell.angle_alpha   90.00
_cell.angle_beta   90.00
_cell.angle_gamma   90.00
#
_symmetry.space_group_name_H-M   'P 1'
#
loop_
_entity.id
_entity.type
_entity.pdbx_description
1 polymer ?
#
loop_
_entity_poly.entity_id
_entity_poly.type
_entity_poly.pdbx_seq_one_letter_code
_entity_poly.pdbx_strand_id
1 'polypeptide(L)'
;MKLSISNIAWSKENDDKVYEFMRELGYSGLEIAPTRIFEEQPYQKLREASKFRTNLKENIGLSISSMQSLWYGRKEEIFGSVSERKALLEYTKQAIDFARELECRNLVFGCPKNRNTHSKEDFEIGIEFFGELADYAVSKDTVIGFEANPVIYGTNYMNDTLSVIELIEAVNRPGLMLNLDLGTMIYNKEDASILCGKADLINHVLSLIHI
;
A
#
# COMPACT_ATOMS: atom_id res chain seq x y z
N MET A 1 12.08 15.69 -4.99
CA MET A 1 11.66 14.45 -4.30
C MET A 1 10.73 14.86 -3.15
N LYS A 2 9.60 14.18 -2.95
CA LYS A 2 8.73 14.42 -1.80
C LYS A 2 9.08 13.39 -0.73
N LEU A 3 9.26 13.84 0.51
CA LEU A 3 9.57 12.96 1.63
C LEU A 3 8.34 12.78 2.51
N SER A 4 8.14 11.55 2.99
CA SER A 4 7.10 11.19 3.94
C SER A 4 7.63 10.23 5.01
N ILE A 5 6.95 10.17 6.13
CA ILE A 5 7.20 9.18 7.18
C ILE A 5 5.89 8.47 7.47
N SER A 6 5.96 7.19 7.81
CA SER A 6 4.79 6.40 8.17
C SER A 6 4.39 6.63 9.63
N ASN A 7 3.10 6.79 9.89
CA ASN A 7 2.57 6.98 11.24
C ASN A 7 2.70 5.76 12.16
N ILE A 8 3.18 4.63 11.67
CA ILE A 8 3.54 3.47 12.50
C ILE A 8 4.95 3.56 13.11
N ALA A 9 5.73 4.58 12.72
CA ALA A 9 7.09 4.77 13.22
C ALA A 9 7.13 5.33 14.66
N TRP A 10 5.99 5.76 15.21
CA TRP A 10 5.87 6.29 16.57
C TRP A 10 4.50 5.95 17.17
N SER A 11 4.38 6.15 18.49
CA SER A 11 3.11 5.92 19.20
C SER A 11 2.16 7.12 19.07
N LYS A 12 0.85 6.86 19.10
CA LYS A 12 -0.23 7.82 18.80
C LYS A 12 -0.18 9.12 19.63
N GLU A 13 0.25 9.03 20.88
CA GLU A 13 0.39 10.17 21.78
C GLU A 13 1.46 11.19 21.34
N ASN A 14 2.31 10.82 20.40
CA ASN A 14 3.33 11.69 19.83
C ASN A 14 2.95 12.31 18.47
N ASP A 15 1.72 12.09 17.97
CA ASP A 15 1.31 12.55 16.66
C ASP A 15 1.57 14.04 16.41
N ASP A 16 1.05 14.91 17.27
CA ASP A 16 1.17 16.36 17.10
C ASP A 16 2.63 16.80 17.09
N LYS A 17 3.44 16.26 18.02
CA LYS A 17 4.86 16.57 18.12
C LYS A 17 5.65 16.12 16.89
N VAL A 18 5.34 14.92 16.38
CA VAL A 18 6.03 14.39 15.20
C VAL A 18 5.60 15.13 13.94
N TYR A 19 4.33 15.48 13.79
CA TYR A 19 3.85 16.28 12.65
C TYR A 19 4.50 17.66 12.61
N GLU A 20 4.64 18.32 13.76
CA GLU A 20 5.37 19.60 13.85
C GLU A 20 6.83 19.43 13.43
N PHE A 21 7.51 18.41 13.94
CA PHE A 21 8.88 18.09 13.61
C PHE A 21 9.06 17.75 12.12
N MET A 22 8.13 16.99 11.53
CA MET A 22 8.13 16.71 10.09
C MET A 22 8.06 18.00 9.27
N ARG A 23 7.19 18.93 9.66
CA ARG A 23 7.07 20.23 9.00
C ARG A 23 8.38 21.04 9.08
N GLU A 24 9.00 21.10 10.26
CA GLU A 24 10.26 21.81 10.47
C GLU A 24 11.39 21.24 9.62
N LEU A 25 11.43 19.93 9.41
CA LEU A 25 12.41 19.24 8.59
C LEU A 25 12.08 19.22 7.09
N GLY A 26 10.98 19.87 6.67
CA GLY A 26 10.61 19.98 5.26
C GLY A 26 9.95 18.71 4.67
N TYR A 27 9.44 17.81 5.51
CA TYR A 27 8.58 16.73 5.03
C TYR A 27 7.25 17.29 4.52
N SER A 28 6.74 16.69 3.46
CA SER A 28 5.46 17.11 2.84
C SER A 28 4.38 16.04 2.88
N GLY A 29 4.75 14.81 3.22
CA GLY A 29 3.86 13.67 3.19
C GLY A 29 3.82 12.90 4.50
N LEU A 30 2.64 12.36 4.79
CA LEU A 30 2.40 11.38 5.85
C LEU A 30 1.90 10.09 5.21
N GLU A 31 2.58 8.97 5.47
CA GLU A 31 2.01 7.67 5.21
C GLU A 31 1.18 7.22 6.41
N ILE A 32 0.02 6.65 6.16
CA ILE A 32 -0.87 6.22 7.24
C ILE A 32 -1.21 4.73 7.19
N ALA A 33 -1.32 4.13 8.39
CA ALA A 33 -2.09 2.92 8.61
C ALA A 33 -3.49 3.35 9.08
N PRO A 34 -4.57 3.11 8.31
CA PRO A 34 -5.91 3.62 8.63
C PRO A 34 -6.43 3.21 10.00
N THR A 35 -6.18 1.96 10.42
CA THR A 35 -6.59 1.44 11.72
C THR A 35 -5.91 2.13 12.91
N ARG A 36 -4.75 2.78 12.69
CA ARG A 36 -4.08 3.56 13.73
C ARG A 36 -4.79 4.90 14.02
N ILE A 37 -5.50 5.44 13.01
CA ILE A 37 -6.25 6.70 13.13
C ILE A 37 -7.70 6.38 13.49
N PHE A 38 -8.30 5.42 12.80
CA PHE A 38 -9.68 4.97 12.94
C PHE A 38 -9.70 3.49 13.33
N GLU A 39 -9.77 3.20 14.62
CA GLU A 39 -9.55 1.86 15.18
C GLU A 39 -10.55 0.82 14.67
N GLU A 40 -11.83 1.21 14.49
CA GLU A 40 -12.89 0.33 14.04
C GLU A 40 -13.41 0.74 12.67
N GLN A 41 -13.48 -0.24 11.76
CA GLN A 41 -14.07 -0.08 10.41
C GLN A 41 -13.58 1.20 9.69
N PRO A 42 -12.26 1.40 9.56
CA PRO A 42 -11.68 2.66 9.09
C PRO A 42 -12.29 3.11 7.75
N TYR A 43 -12.51 2.17 6.84
CA TYR A 43 -12.98 2.49 5.49
C TYR A 43 -14.44 2.92 5.40
N GLN A 44 -15.22 2.79 6.47
CA GLN A 44 -16.56 3.36 6.56
C GLN A 44 -16.56 4.82 7.06
N LYS A 45 -15.43 5.33 7.52
CA LYS A 45 -15.25 6.65 8.12
C LYS A 45 -14.91 7.74 7.09
N LEU A 46 -15.61 7.76 5.95
CA LEU A 46 -15.29 8.65 4.82
C LEU A 46 -15.34 10.13 5.21
N ARG A 47 -16.35 10.54 5.99
CA ARG A 47 -16.50 11.92 6.45
C ARG A 47 -15.40 12.34 7.40
N GLU A 48 -15.03 11.47 8.31
CA GLU A 48 -13.94 11.67 9.25
C GLU A 48 -12.58 11.70 8.55
N ALA A 49 -12.39 10.87 7.52
CA ALA A 49 -11.20 10.88 6.67
C ALA A 49 -11.02 12.23 5.97
N SER A 50 -12.08 12.76 5.36
CA SER A 50 -12.05 14.09 4.73
C SER A 50 -11.70 15.19 5.72
N LYS A 51 -12.27 15.16 6.94
CA LYS A 51 -11.92 16.11 8.01
C LYS A 51 -10.48 15.98 8.46
N PHE A 52 -10.00 14.75 8.63
CA PHE A 52 -8.61 14.48 9.02
C PHE A 52 -7.64 15.04 7.97
N ARG A 53 -7.87 14.76 6.68
CA ARG A 53 -7.08 15.31 5.58
C ARG A 53 -7.06 16.84 5.61
N THR A 54 -8.23 17.47 5.73
CA THR A 54 -8.35 18.95 5.75
C THR A 54 -7.56 19.54 6.89
N ASN A 55 -7.72 18.99 8.10
CA ASN A 55 -6.97 19.43 9.29
C ASN A 55 -5.46 19.28 9.11
N LEU A 56 -5.01 18.13 8.61
CA LEU A 56 -3.59 17.85 8.38
C LEU A 56 -2.99 18.85 7.39
N LYS A 57 -3.71 19.13 6.30
CA LYS A 57 -3.26 20.03 5.24
C LYS A 57 -3.24 21.49 5.67
N GLU A 58 -4.33 21.97 6.29
CA GLU A 58 -4.51 23.39 6.62
C GLU A 58 -3.73 23.82 7.86
N ASN A 59 -3.67 22.98 8.89
CA ASN A 59 -3.06 23.34 10.16
C ASN A 59 -1.59 22.91 10.27
N ILE A 60 -1.19 21.84 9.56
CA ILE A 60 0.15 21.27 9.66
C ILE A 60 0.95 21.41 8.37
N GLY A 61 0.28 21.47 7.21
CA GLY A 61 0.95 21.57 5.91
C GLY A 61 1.38 20.22 5.33
N LEU A 62 0.92 19.10 5.90
CA LEU A 62 1.19 17.76 5.39
C LEU A 62 0.03 17.25 4.55
N SER A 63 0.34 16.40 3.56
CA SER A 63 -0.66 15.65 2.78
C SER A 63 -0.49 14.15 2.98
N ILE A 64 -1.53 13.36 2.73
CA ILE A 64 -1.42 11.90 2.78
C ILE A 64 -0.71 11.43 1.50
N SER A 65 0.49 10.87 1.66
CA SER A 65 1.32 10.39 0.54
C SER A 65 0.99 8.97 0.12
N SER A 66 0.71 8.13 1.11
CA SER A 66 0.42 6.72 0.93
C SER A 66 -0.40 6.16 2.10
N MET A 67 -1.00 5.02 1.88
CA MET A 67 -1.79 4.29 2.86
C MET A 67 -1.35 2.84 2.87
N GLN A 68 -0.98 2.30 4.03
CA GLN A 68 -0.49 0.94 4.20
C GLN A 68 -1.36 0.10 5.14
N SER A 69 -0.97 -1.16 5.37
CA SER A 69 -1.67 -2.09 6.27
C SER A 69 -3.14 -2.28 5.92
N LEU A 70 -3.45 -2.35 4.61
CA LEU A 70 -4.80 -2.31 4.07
C LEU A 70 -5.72 -3.38 4.64
N TRP A 71 -5.19 -4.58 4.91
CA TRP A 71 -5.96 -5.73 5.41
C TRP A 71 -5.62 -6.08 6.86
N TYR A 72 -5.22 -5.09 7.64
CA TYR A 72 -4.96 -5.31 9.06
C TYR A 72 -6.16 -5.94 9.76
N GLY A 73 -5.93 -7.09 10.42
CA GLY A 73 -6.97 -7.84 11.11
C GLY A 73 -7.82 -8.78 10.24
N ARG A 74 -7.66 -8.75 8.89
CA ARG A 74 -8.33 -9.70 7.98
C ARG A 74 -7.64 -11.05 8.01
N LYS A 75 -8.45 -12.12 7.83
CA LYS A 75 -7.98 -13.51 7.86
C LYS A 75 -8.24 -14.24 6.54
N GLU A 76 -9.05 -13.66 5.68
CA GLU A 76 -9.37 -14.18 4.37
C GLU A 76 -8.11 -14.21 3.49
N GLU A 77 -8.07 -15.14 2.54
CA GLU A 77 -6.95 -15.31 1.62
C GLU A 77 -7.39 -15.08 0.16
N ILE A 78 -6.51 -14.48 -0.66
CA ILE A 78 -6.79 -14.27 -2.10
C ILE A 78 -7.01 -15.62 -2.78
N PHE A 79 -6.14 -16.59 -2.47
CA PHE A 79 -6.11 -17.91 -3.09
C PHE A 79 -6.92 -18.96 -2.30
N GLY A 80 -7.69 -18.52 -1.31
CA GLY A 80 -8.67 -19.31 -0.59
C GLY A 80 -9.97 -19.52 -1.40
N SER A 81 -11.08 -19.58 -0.71
CA SER A 81 -12.39 -19.74 -1.35
C SER A 81 -12.81 -18.51 -2.16
N VAL A 82 -13.73 -18.70 -3.13
CA VAL A 82 -14.32 -17.60 -3.91
C VAL A 82 -14.99 -16.56 -3.00
N SER A 83 -15.59 -16.99 -1.88
CA SER A 83 -16.21 -16.08 -0.93
C SER A 83 -15.21 -15.20 -0.18
N GLU A 84 -14.06 -15.75 0.21
CA GLU A 84 -12.97 -15.00 0.83
C GLU A 84 -12.39 -13.97 -0.12
N ARG A 85 -12.08 -14.39 -1.36
CA ARG A 85 -11.58 -13.51 -2.41
C ARG A 85 -12.55 -12.35 -2.69
N LYS A 86 -13.86 -12.65 -2.79
CA LYS A 86 -14.87 -11.61 -2.96
C LYS A 86 -14.93 -10.65 -1.77
N ALA A 87 -14.83 -11.16 -0.55
CA ALA A 87 -14.81 -10.32 0.66
C ALA A 87 -13.59 -9.37 0.67
N LEU A 88 -12.40 -9.86 0.30
CA LEU A 88 -11.19 -9.03 0.18
C LEU A 88 -11.30 -8.00 -0.94
N LEU A 89 -11.88 -8.37 -2.07
CA LEU A 89 -12.11 -7.48 -3.20
C LEU A 89 -12.98 -6.29 -2.78
N GLU A 90 -14.14 -6.55 -2.19
CA GLU A 90 -15.07 -5.51 -1.73
C GLU A 90 -14.47 -4.67 -0.58
N TYR A 91 -13.73 -5.28 0.32
CA TYR A 91 -13.04 -4.55 1.39
C TYR A 91 -11.96 -3.61 0.83
N THR A 92 -11.23 -4.05 -0.19
CA THR A 92 -10.21 -3.22 -0.85
C THR A 92 -10.84 -2.08 -1.64
N LYS A 93 -11.98 -2.28 -2.29
CA LYS A 93 -12.75 -1.19 -2.92
C LYS A 93 -13.15 -0.12 -1.90
N GLN A 94 -13.57 -0.51 -0.69
CA GLN A 94 -13.84 0.44 0.39
C GLN A 94 -12.57 1.21 0.80
N ALA A 95 -11.41 0.52 0.83
CA ALA A 95 -10.13 1.18 1.10
C ALA A 95 -9.76 2.19 0.01
N ILE A 96 -10.06 1.89 -1.25
CA ILE A 96 -9.86 2.79 -2.39
C ILE A 96 -10.78 4.02 -2.28
N ASP A 97 -12.07 3.84 -1.95
CA ASP A 97 -12.98 4.97 -1.72
C ASP A 97 -12.52 5.86 -0.56
N PHE A 98 -12.03 5.25 0.51
CA PHE A 98 -11.44 5.95 1.65
C PHE A 98 -10.18 6.74 1.25
N ALA A 99 -9.31 6.15 0.43
CA ALA A 99 -8.12 6.82 -0.10
C ALA A 99 -8.48 8.05 -0.94
N ARG A 100 -9.54 7.98 -1.73
CA ARG A 100 -10.06 9.13 -2.48
C ARG A 100 -10.43 10.30 -1.56
N GLU A 101 -11.15 10.03 -0.46
CA GLU A 101 -11.50 11.06 0.52
C GLU A 101 -10.27 11.69 1.19
N LEU A 102 -9.19 10.94 1.30
CA LEU A 102 -7.90 11.40 1.80
C LEU A 102 -7.04 12.11 0.73
N GLU A 103 -7.45 12.16 -0.54
CA GLU A 103 -6.61 12.55 -1.68
C GLU A 103 -5.30 11.73 -1.74
N CYS A 104 -5.34 10.50 -1.24
CA CYS A 104 -4.21 9.58 -1.21
C CYS A 104 -4.11 8.84 -2.55
N ARG A 105 -2.96 8.98 -3.22
CA ARG A 105 -2.75 8.42 -4.57
C ARG A 105 -2.00 7.11 -4.59
N ASN A 106 -1.65 6.54 -3.43
CA ASN A 106 -0.94 5.27 -3.34
C ASN A 106 -1.47 4.42 -2.19
N LEU A 107 -1.98 3.24 -2.50
CA LEU A 107 -2.33 2.21 -1.53
C LEU A 107 -1.26 1.13 -1.56
N VAL A 108 -0.43 1.05 -0.53
CA VAL A 108 0.62 0.04 -0.41
C VAL A 108 0.00 -1.32 -0.11
N PHE A 109 0.11 -2.23 -1.07
CA PHE A 109 -0.35 -3.59 -0.93
C PHE A 109 0.81 -4.53 -0.60
N GLY A 110 1.05 -4.77 0.68
CA GLY A 110 1.94 -5.83 1.18
C GLY A 110 1.13 -7.08 1.53
N CYS A 111 0.38 -7.05 2.62
CA CYS A 111 -0.57 -8.07 3.09
C CYS A 111 -0.05 -9.52 2.99
N PRO A 112 1.17 -9.84 3.47
CA PRO A 112 1.81 -11.13 3.22
C PRO A 112 1.01 -12.33 3.72
N LYS A 113 0.31 -12.18 4.85
CA LYS A 113 -0.45 -13.27 5.47
C LYS A 113 -1.69 -13.71 4.69
N ASN A 114 -2.15 -12.91 3.73
CA ASN A 114 -3.40 -13.10 3.00
C ASN A 114 -3.17 -13.56 1.55
N ARG A 115 -1.92 -13.87 1.16
CA ARG A 115 -1.57 -14.14 -0.24
C ARG A 115 -0.65 -15.36 -0.41
N ASN A 116 -0.94 -16.46 0.30
CA ASN A 116 -0.24 -17.72 0.09
C ASN A 116 -0.87 -18.52 -1.05
N THR A 117 -0.05 -18.88 -2.04
CA THR A 117 -0.48 -19.71 -3.18
C THR A 117 -0.43 -21.18 -2.82
N HIS A 118 -1.31 -21.98 -3.46
CA HIS A 118 -1.44 -23.42 -3.29
C HIS A 118 -1.23 -24.17 -4.60
N SER A 119 -1.30 -23.46 -5.74
CA SER A 119 -1.17 -24.04 -7.07
C SER A 119 -0.59 -23.03 -8.07
N LYS A 120 -0.25 -23.50 -9.29
CA LYS A 120 0.24 -22.62 -10.36
C LYS A 120 -0.87 -21.75 -10.95
N GLU A 121 -2.09 -22.22 -10.89
CA GLU A 121 -3.30 -21.53 -11.38
C GLU A 121 -3.59 -20.26 -10.56
N ASP A 122 -3.04 -20.17 -9.35
CA ASP A 122 -3.21 -19.01 -8.46
C ASP A 122 -2.60 -17.72 -9.04
N PHE A 123 -1.65 -17.84 -9.97
CA PHE A 123 -1.11 -16.67 -10.67
C PHE A 123 -2.19 -15.98 -11.52
N GLU A 124 -3.00 -16.76 -12.26
CA GLU A 124 -4.11 -16.23 -13.06
C GLU A 124 -5.19 -15.61 -12.17
N ILE A 125 -5.49 -16.24 -11.03
CA ILE A 125 -6.39 -15.66 -10.02
C ILE A 125 -5.87 -14.31 -9.53
N GLY A 126 -4.57 -14.20 -9.32
CA GLY A 126 -3.92 -12.95 -8.95
C GLY A 126 -4.07 -11.88 -10.03
N ILE A 127 -3.86 -12.22 -11.30
CA ILE A 127 -4.04 -11.30 -12.44
C ILE A 127 -5.47 -10.76 -12.47
N GLU A 128 -6.48 -11.62 -12.37
CA GLU A 128 -7.89 -11.21 -12.37
C GLU A 128 -8.22 -10.31 -11.18
N PHE A 129 -7.80 -10.71 -9.97
CA PHE A 129 -8.07 -9.98 -8.73
C PHE A 129 -7.47 -8.57 -8.75
N PHE A 130 -6.18 -8.47 -9.07
CA PHE A 130 -5.49 -7.16 -9.11
C PHE A 130 -5.88 -6.34 -10.33
N GLY A 131 -6.29 -6.96 -11.44
CA GLY A 131 -6.84 -6.27 -12.61
C GLY A 131 -8.13 -5.51 -12.27
N GLU A 132 -9.07 -6.17 -11.57
CA GLU A 132 -10.32 -5.53 -11.14
C GLU A 132 -10.06 -4.38 -10.15
N LEU A 133 -9.16 -4.58 -9.19
CA LEU A 133 -8.78 -3.53 -8.24
C LEU A 133 -8.07 -2.36 -8.90
N ALA A 134 -7.19 -2.64 -9.88
CA ALA A 134 -6.47 -1.60 -10.61
C ALA A 134 -7.43 -0.70 -11.39
N ASP A 135 -8.40 -1.29 -12.12
CA ASP A 135 -9.40 -0.54 -12.86
C ASP A 135 -10.27 0.33 -11.91
N TYR A 136 -10.64 -0.24 -10.75
CA TYR A 136 -11.40 0.52 -9.75
C TYR A 136 -10.57 1.66 -9.14
N ALA A 137 -9.28 1.41 -8.83
CA ALA A 137 -8.38 2.42 -8.27
C ALA A 137 -8.21 3.62 -9.19
N VAL A 138 -8.00 3.39 -10.49
CA VAL A 138 -7.93 4.47 -11.50
C VAL A 138 -9.19 5.31 -11.52
N SER A 139 -10.37 4.68 -11.42
CA SER A 139 -11.65 5.41 -11.38
C SER A 139 -11.80 6.35 -10.17
N LYS A 140 -10.92 6.19 -9.18
CA LYS A 140 -10.90 6.95 -7.91
C LYS A 140 -9.63 7.81 -7.74
N ASP A 141 -8.88 8.03 -8.83
CA ASP A 141 -7.64 8.83 -8.84
C ASP A 141 -6.53 8.29 -7.91
N THR A 142 -6.46 6.97 -7.72
CA THR A 142 -5.43 6.31 -6.92
C THR A 142 -4.87 5.08 -7.63
N VAL A 143 -3.84 4.46 -7.08
CA VAL A 143 -3.26 3.21 -7.57
C VAL A 143 -3.01 2.23 -6.41
N ILE A 144 -2.97 0.95 -6.73
CA ILE A 144 -2.46 -0.10 -5.85
C ILE A 144 -0.96 -0.20 -6.10
N GLY A 145 -0.17 0.19 -5.11
CA GLY A 145 1.29 -0.01 -5.11
C GLY A 145 1.62 -1.38 -4.54
N PHE A 146 1.86 -2.36 -5.41
CA PHE A 146 2.18 -3.71 -4.97
C PHE A 146 3.60 -3.79 -4.41
N GLU A 147 3.75 -4.37 -3.23
CA GLU A 147 5.02 -4.52 -2.52
C GLU A 147 5.47 -5.97 -2.47
N ALA A 148 6.71 -6.22 -2.85
CA ALA A 148 7.36 -7.51 -2.63
C ALA A 148 7.57 -7.74 -1.13
N ASN A 149 7.25 -8.95 -0.66
CA ASN A 149 7.52 -9.31 0.72
C ASN A 149 8.32 -10.62 0.79
N PRO A 150 9.54 -10.60 1.34
CA PRO A 150 10.36 -11.80 1.51
C PRO A 150 9.65 -12.90 2.28
N VAL A 151 10.08 -14.14 2.07
CA VAL A 151 9.49 -15.34 2.71
C VAL A 151 9.44 -15.29 4.25
N ILE A 152 10.30 -14.47 4.88
CA ILE A 152 10.28 -14.28 6.34
C ILE A 152 8.97 -13.67 6.86
N TYR A 153 8.20 -13.00 5.99
CA TYR A 153 6.88 -12.45 6.34
C TYR A 153 5.75 -13.48 6.22
N GLY A 154 6.07 -14.76 5.90
CA GLY A 154 5.12 -15.87 5.89
C GLY A 154 4.25 -15.92 4.63
N THR A 155 4.75 -15.45 3.50
CA THR A 155 4.12 -15.57 2.19
C THR A 155 5.03 -16.32 1.20
N ASN A 156 4.43 -16.98 0.22
CA ASN A 156 5.11 -17.63 -0.91
C ASN A 156 4.72 -16.99 -2.26
N TYR A 157 4.13 -15.78 -2.25
CA TYR A 157 3.65 -15.09 -3.44
C TYR A 157 4.28 -13.71 -3.54
N MET A 158 4.94 -13.43 -4.67
CA MET A 158 5.61 -12.14 -4.95
C MET A 158 6.64 -11.79 -3.86
N ASN A 159 7.63 -12.67 -3.70
CA ASN A 159 8.61 -12.53 -2.63
C ASN A 159 9.78 -11.60 -3.00
N ASP A 160 9.94 -11.25 -4.25
CA ASP A 160 11.01 -10.39 -4.79
C ASP A 160 10.45 -9.36 -5.77
N THR A 161 11.26 -8.34 -6.05
CA THR A 161 10.88 -7.23 -6.92
C THR A 161 10.59 -7.69 -8.35
N LEU A 162 11.34 -8.67 -8.87
CA LEU A 162 11.16 -9.14 -10.23
C LEU A 162 9.79 -9.83 -10.41
N SER A 163 9.40 -10.70 -9.48
CA SER A 163 8.10 -11.36 -9.51
C SER A 163 6.92 -10.37 -9.43
N VAL A 164 7.08 -9.27 -8.68
CA VAL A 164 6.07 -8.19 -8.66
C VAL A 164 6.00 -7.48 -10.01
N ILE A 165 7.14 -7.18 -10.63
CA ILE A 165 7.18 -6.58 -11.99
C ILE A 165 6.48 -7.49 -12.99
N GLU A 166 6.73 -8.80 -12.97
CA GLU A 166 6.08 -9.80 -13.82
C GLU A 166 4.55 -9.79 -13.64
N LEU A 167 4.07 -9.71 -12.40
CA LEU A 167 2.64 -9.58 -12.13
C LEU A 167 2.05 -8.27 -12.69
N ILE A 168 2.72 -7.13 -12.47
CA ILE A 168 2.26 -5.83 -12.99
C ILE A 168 2.17 -5.85 -14.52
N GLU A 169 3.18 -6.41 -15.18
CA GLU A 169 3.19 -6.54 -16.65
C GLU A 169 2.10 -7.50 -17.15
N ALA A 170 1.85 -8.59 -16.45
CA ALA A 170 0.79 -9.54 -16.77
C ALA A 170 -0.61 -8.94 -16.59
N VAL A 171 -0.84 -8.22 -15.50
CA VAL A 171 -2.11 -7.48 -15.23
C VAL A 171 -2.31 -6.38 -16.28
N ASN A 172 -1.26 -5.67 -16.66
CA ASN A 172 -1.26 -4.62 -17.68
C ASN A 172 -2.40 -3.60 -17.51
N ARG A 173 -2.51 -3.05 -16.30
CA ARG A 173 -3.46 -1.99 -15.95
C ARG A 173 -2.74 -0.84 -15.24
N PRO A 174 -3.02 0.43 -15.57
CA PRO A 174 -2.32 1.58 -15.00
C PRO A 174 -2.56 1.79 -13.49
N GLY A 175 -3.58 1.15 -12.95
CA GLY A 175 -3.90 1.21 -11.51
C GLY A 175 -3.14 0.22 -10.64
N LEU A 176 -2.30 -0.66 -11.21
CA LEU A 176 -1.39 -1.53 -10.47
C LEU A 176 0.05 -1.12 -10.79
N MET A 177 0.79 -0.72 -9.78
CA MET A 177 2.15 -0.22 -9.91
C MET A 177 3.07 -0.82 -8.82
N LEU A 178 4.36 -0.63 -8.95
CA LEU A 178 5.34 -1.09 -7.98
C LEU A 178 5.48 -0.11 -6.81
N ASN A 179 5.27 -0.61 -5.59
CA ASN A 179 5.78 -0.01 -4.38
C ASN A 179 7.14 -0.64 -4.09
N LEU A 180 8.21 0.07 -4.44
CA LEU A 180 9.56 -0.45 -4.33
C LEU A 180 10.05 -0.38 -2.88
N ASP A 181 10.20 -1.51 -2.22
CA ASP A 181 10.78 -1.60 -0.88
C ASP A 181 12.29 -1.92 -0.96
N LEU A 182 13.12 -0.93 -0.65
CA LEU A 182 14.56 -1.09 -0.63
C LEU A 182 15.02 -2.07 0.46
N GLY A 183 14.28 -2.21 1.56
CA GLY A 183 14.55 -3.20 2.59
C GLY A 183 14.42 -4.63 2.07
N THR A 184 13.37 -4.89 1.29
CA THR A 184 13.17 -6.17 0.60
C THR A 184 14.30 -6.46 -0.40
N MET A 185 14.68 -5.49 -1.23
CA MET A 185 15.79 -5.66 -2.17
C MET A 185 17.11 -6.02 -1.46
N ILE A 186 17.41 -5.31 -0.37
CA ILE A 186 18.64 -5.58 0.43
C ILE A 186 18.57 -6.97 1.05
N TYR A 187 17.44 -7.33 1.65
CA TYR A 187 17.24 -8.65 2.28
C TYR A 187 17.43 -9.80 1.27
N ASN A 188 16.84 -9.67 0.09
CA ASN A 188 16.90 -10.66 -0.99
C ASN A 188 18.24 -10.60 -1.76
N LYS A 189 19.10 -9.59 -1.52
CA LYS A 189 20.32 -9.32 -2.28
C LYS A 189 20.04 -9.08 -3.77
N GLU A 190 18.97 -8.39 -4.06
CA GLU A 190 18.56 -8.04 -5.42
C GLU A 190 19.49 -6.95 -5.98
N ASP A 191 19.91 -7.10 -7.24
CA ASP A 191 20.68 -6.09 -7.93
C ASP A 191 19.77 -5.00 -8.51
N ALA A 192 20.13 -3.73 -8.33
CA ALA A 192 19.32 -2.62 -8.82
C ALA A 192 19.17 -2.59 -10.36
N SER A 193 19.97 -3.35 -11.10
CA SER A 193 19.85 -3.47 -12.56
C SER A 193 18.51 -4.06 -13.01
N ILE A 194 17.81 -4.82 -12.16
CA ILE A 194 16.45 -5.33 -12.44
C ILE A 194 15.45 -4.19 -12.69
N LEU A 195 15.74 -2.97 -12.22
CA LEU A 195 14.91 -1.77 -12.41
C LEU A 195 15.22 -1.01 -13.70
N CYS A 196 16.26 -1.41 -14.45
CA CYS A 196 16.62 -0.74 -15.69
C CYS A 196 15.47 -0.83 -16.70
N GLY A 197 15.02 0.33 -17.18
CA GLY A 197 13.88 0.42 -18.10
C GLY A 197 12.50 0.20 -17.46
N LYS A 198 12.41 0.10 -16.13
CA LYS A 198 11.17 -0.13 -15.38
C LYS A 198 10.73 1.06 -14.51
N ALA A 199 11.37 2.23 -14.68
CA ALA A 199 11.08 3.40 -13.87
C ALA A 199 9.59 3.82 -13.91
N ASP A 200 8.96 3.65 -15.06
CA ASP A 200 7.55 4.00 -15.25
C ASP A 200 6.57 3.08 -14.49
N LEU A 201 7.03 1.93 -14.01
CA LEU A 201 6.25 1.04 -13.17
C LEU A 201 6.30 1.43 -11.69
N ILE A 202 7.28 2.25 -11.27
CA ILE A 202 7.49 2.61 -9.86
C ILE A 202 6.63 3.82 -9.50
N ASN A 203 5.69 3.63 -8.60
CA ASN A 203 4.85 4.72 -8.07
C ASN A 203 5.39 5.30 -6.76
N HIS A 204 5.94 4.45 -5.91
CA HIS A 204 6.39 4.81 -4.56
C HIS A 204 7.66 4.05 -4.21
N VAL A 205 8.54 4.68 -3.43
CA VAL A 205 9.76 4.03 -2.92
C VAL A 205 9.72 4.08 -1.40
N LEU A 206 9.79 2.92 -0.80
CA LEU A 206 9.88 2.74 0.65
C LEU A 206 11.33 2.43 1.03
N SER A 207 11.81 3.10 2.07
CA SER A 207 13.09 2.77 2.71
C SER A 207 12.87 2.58 4.20
N LEU A 208 13.18 1.40 4.70
CA LEU A 208 13.22 1.15 6.14
C LEU A 208 14.56 1.61 6.68
N ILE A 209 14.54 2.62 7.51
CA ILE A 209 15.72 3.03 8.27
C ILE A 209 15.73 2.15 9.52
N HIS A 210 16.61 1.16 9.52
CA HIS A 210 16.93 0.44 10.76
C HIS A 210 17.97 1.27 11.52
N ILE A 211 17.54 1.79 12.63
CA ILE A 211 18.43 2.39 13.62
C ILE A 211 18.86 1.30 14.59
#